data_85146ec145375a5b424925edc2e60c54
#
_entry.id   85146ec145375a5b424925edc2e60c54
#
_cell.length_a   1.000
_cell.length_b   1.000
_cell.length_c   1.000
_cell.angle_alpha   90.00
_cell.angle_beta   90.00
_cell.angle_gamma   90.00
#
_symmetry.space_group_name_H-M   'P 1'
#
loop_
_entity.id
_entity.type
_entity.pdbx_description
1 polymer ?
#
loop_
_entity_poly.entity_id
_entity_poly.type
_entity_poly.pdbx_seq_one_letter_code
_entity_poly.pdbx_strand_id
1 'polypeptide(L)'
;MIDAGFLLNTLLPISISIFAIMDPPAAIPTLISYIGSLESSRDNIDEAVKRVVGRVFVAVFILLTVFSLAGEYVLKFFNIDLASLKIAGGVLLMAVAVDMLITGHKPENISGGDLAVVPIATPLIVGPGTMSTLIVYSRIYGSLTTLAGAYIALLITYPLLRYSYKIFRFLGTSTLQGLGKFMSLIIASIAVTLVIGGLKDLGLLSSL
;
A
#
# COMPACT_ATOMS: atom_id res chain seq x y z
N MET A 1 -18.20 -23.12 -4.07
CA MET A 1 -17.69 -22.75 -5.40
C MET A 1 -17.61 -21.24 -5.44
N ILE A 2 -16.41 -20.67 -5.62
CA ILE A 2 -16.27 -19.20 -5.71
C ILE A 2 -16.84 -18.82 -7.09
N ASP A 3 -17.90 -18.02 -7.07
CA ASP A 3 -18.59 -17.60 -8.30
C ASP A 3 -17.68 -16.60 -9.07
N ALA A 4 -17.63 -16.73 -10.40
CA ALA A 4 -16.87 -15.81 -11.26
C ALA A 4 -17.31 -14.34 -11.04
N GLY A 5 -18.59 -14.11 -10.74
CA GLY A 5 -19.11 -12.80 -10.37
C GLY A 5 -18.48 -12.24 -9.09
N PHE A 6 -18.29 -13.06 -8.07
CA PHE A 6 -17.61 -12.64 -6.83
C PHE A 6 -16.14 -12.27 -7.07
N LEU A 7 -15.43 -13.07 -7.90
CA LEU A 7 -14.04 -12.79 -8.24
C LEU A 7 -13.91 -11.45 -8.97
N LEU A 8 -14.72 -11.19 -9.98
CA LEU A 8 -14.61 -10.01 -10.83
C LEU A 8 -15.15 -8.75 -10.17
N ASN A 9 -16.28 -8.85 -9.43
CA ASN A 9 -16.98 -7.68 -8.91
C ASN A 9 -16.59 -7.30 -7.48
N THR A 10 -15.90 -8.20 -6.75
CA THR A 10 -15.54 -7.93 -5.36
C THR A 10 -14.04 -8.09 -5.14
N LEU A 11 -13.50 -9.28 -5.39
CA LEU A 11 -12.12 -9.59 -5.01
C LEU A 11 -11.09 -8.82 -5.84
N LEU A 12 -11.31 -8.73 -7.16
CA LEU A 12 -10.41 -8.02 -8.07
C LEU A 12 -10.35 -6.51 -7.79
N PRO A 13 -11.47 -5.77 -7.61
CA PRO A 13 -11.43 -4.36 -7.22
C PRO A 13 -10.73 -4.12 -5.88
N ILE A 14 -10.97 -4.97 -4.88
CA ILE A 14 -10.26 -4.89 -3.58
C ILE A 14 -8.76 -5.05 -3.79
N SER A 15 -8.34 -6.06 -4.55
CA SER A 15 -6.92 -6.35 -4.80
C SER A 15 -6.23 -5.20 -5.55
N ILE A 16 -6.89 -4.66 -6.58
CA ILE A 16 -6.37 -3.52 -7.36
C ILE A 16 -6.26 -2.27 -6.49
N SER A 17 -7.27 -1.98 -5.66
CA SER A 17 -7.25 -0.82 -4.76
C SER A 17 -6.11 -0.93 -3.75
N ILE A 18 -5.96 -2.09 -3.09
CA ILE A 18 -4.87 -2.30 -2.12
C ILE A 18 -3.51 -2.23 -2.82
N PHE A 19 -3.35 -2.85 -4.00
CA PHE A 19 -2.12 -2.76 -4.79
C PHE A 19 -1.78 -1.32 -5.17
N ALA A 20 -2.77 -0.53 -5.60
CA ALA A 20 -2.57 0.87 -5.94
C ALA A 20 -2.11 1.71 -4.74
N ILE A 21 -2.72 1.47 -3.56
CA ILE A 21 -2.35 2.20 -2.33
C ILE A 21 -0.97 1.77 -1.80
N MET A 22 -0.60 0.49 -1.97
CA MET A 22 0.74 -0.01 -1.63
C MET A 22 1.82 0.58 -2.55
N ASP A 23 1.47 0.98 -3.76
CA ASP A 23 2.31 1.61 -4.79
C ASP A 23 3.74 1.02 -4.91
N PRO A 24 3.88 -0.26 -5.21
CA PRO A 24 5.19 -0.89 -5.32
C PRO A 24 6.11 -0.27 -6.39
N PRO A 25 5.63 0.30 -7.52
CA PRO A 25 6.49 1.01 -8.45
C PRO A 25 7.23 2.19 -7.83
N ALA A 26 6.55 2.99 -7.01
CA ALA A 26 7.16 4.13 -6.34
C ALA A 26 8.12 3.72 -5.21
N ALA A 27 7.95 2.53 -4.63
CA ALA A 27 8.85 1.98 -3.63
C ALA A 27 10.22 1.53 -4.22
N ILE A 28 10.29 1.23 -5.53
CA ILE A 28 11.51 0.70 -6.17
C ILE A 28 12.72 1.64 -6.04
N PRO A 29 12.65 2.94 -6.36
CA PRO A 29 13.81 3.83 -6.24
C PRO A 29 14.35 3.91 -4.81
N THR A 30 13.46 3.99 -3.81
CA THR A 30 13.84 4.03 -2.39
C THR A 30 14.49 2.72 -1.94
N LEU A 31 13.95 1.57 -2.36
CA LEU A 31 14.53 0.26 -2.10
C LEU A 31 15.94 0.14 -2.68
N ILE A 32 16.16 0.57 -3.92
CA ILE A 32 17.46 0.51 -4.59
C ILE A 32 18.45 1.47 -3.93
N SER A 33 18.03 2.68 -3.56
CA SER A 33 18.86 3.64 -2.83
C SER A 33 19.32 3.06 -1.49
N TYR A 34 18.42 2.42 -0.75
CA TYR A 34 18.71 1.76 0.51
C TYR A 34 19.71 0.61 0.35
N ILE A 35 19.50 -0.27 -0.61
CA ILE A 35 20.41 -1.38 -0.89
C ILE A 35 21.80 -0.86 -1.31
N GLY A 36 21.84 0.21 -2.11
CA GLY A 36 23.10 0.86 -2.52
C GLY A 36 23.86 1.47 -1.33
N SER A 37 23.21 1.84 -0.24
CA SER A 37 23.86 2.31 0.99
C SER A 37 24.45 1.19 1.85
N LEU A 38 23.93 -0.03 1.71
CA LEU A 38 24.39 -1.22 2.45
C LEU A 38 25.56 -1.94 1.76
N GLU A 39 25.58 -1.94 0.44
CA GLU A 39 26.52 -2.74 -0.34
C GLU A 39 27.35 -1.87 -1.26
N SER A 40 28.66 -1.79 -0.99
CA SER A 40 29.63 -1.06 -1.81
C SER A 40 30.01 -1.76 -3.13
N SER A 41 29.68 -3.03 -3.29
CA SER A 41 30.05 -3.87 -4.44
C SER A 41 28.82 -4.24 -5.27
N ARG A 42 28.88 -3.96 -6.58
CA ARG A 42 27.79 -4.25 -7.53
C ARG A 42 27.44 -5.72 -7.68
N ASP A 43 28.35 -6.63 -7.38
CA ASP A 43 28.17 -8.07 -7.59
C ASP A 43 27.18 -8.72 -6.60
N ASN A 44 26.88 -8.07 -5.47
CA ASN A 44 26.02 -8.61 -4.43
C ASN A 44 24.61 -7.98 -4.39
N ILE A 45 24.30 -7.03 -5.30
CA ILE A 45 23.01 -6.28 -5.25
C ILE A 45 21.79 -7.22 -5.39
N ASP A 46 21.83 -8.20 -6.28
CA ASP A 46 20.69 -9.13 -6.47
C ASP A 46 20.43 -10.00 -5.21
N GLU A 47 21.48 -10.38 -4.47
CA GLU A 47 21.33 -11.10 -3.20
C GLU A 47 20.83 -10.17 -2.09
N ALA A 48 21.33 -8.95 -2.02
CA ALA A 48 20.83 -7.95 -1.08
C ALA A 48 19.35 -7.62 -1.31
N VAL A 49 18.94 -7.42 -2.57
CA VAL A 49 17.52 -7.27 -2.95
C VAL A 49 16.72 -8.46 -2.44
N LYS A 50 17.14 -9.70 -2.70
CA LYS A 50 16.44 -10.90 -2.26
C LYS A 50 16.25 -10.94 -0.74
N ARG A 51 17.30 -10.63 0.01
CA ARG A 51 17.29 -10.63 1.47
C ARG A 51 16.37 -9.56 2.04
N VAL A 52 16.51 -8.32 1.55
CA VAL A 52 15.69 -7.18 2.01
C VAL A 52 14.23 -7.39 1.64
N VAL A 53 13.92 -7.71 0.38
CA VAL A 53 12.55 -7.94 -0.08
C VAL A 53 11.89 -9.11 0.65
N GLY A 54 12.64 -10.18 0.96
CA GLY A 54 12.10 -11.29 1.76
C GLY A 54 11.67 -10.85 3.16
N ARG A 55 12.47 -10.01 3.84
CA ARG A 55 12.10 -9.46 5.16
C ARG A 55 10.92 -8.50 5.07
N VAL A 56 10.93 -7.61 4.07
CA VAL A 56 9.81 -6.68 3.80
C VAL A 56 8.53 -7.46 3.53
N PHE A 57 8.58 -8.52 2.72
CA PHE A 57 7.43 -9.37 2.42
C PHE A 57 6.81 -9.96 3.69
N VAL A 58 7.63 -10.50 4.61
CA VAL A 58 7.13 -11.06 5.88
C VAL A 58 6.47 -9.98 6.74
N ALA A 59 7.10 -8.80 6.86
CA ALA A 59 6.54 -7.69 7.62
C ALA A 59 5.21 -7.21 7.02
N VAL A 60 5.14 -7.01 5.70
CA VAL A 60 3.92 -6.62 4.99
C VAL A 60 2.84 -7.69 5.15
N PHE A 61 3.18 -8.97 4.99
CA PHE A 61 2.24 -10.08 5.21
C PHE A 61 1.61 -10.03 6.59
N ILE A 62 2.42 -9.83 7.65
CA ILE A 62 1.93 -9.73 9.03
C ILE A 62 1.01 -8.50 9.18
N LEU A 63 1.41 -7.34 8.68
CA LEU A 63 0.62 -6.11 8.76
C LEU A 63 -0.72 -6.25 8.03
N LEU A 64 -0.72 -6.76 6.79
CA LEU A 64 -1.95 -7.00 6.04
C LEU A 64 -2.89 -7.96 6.79
N THR A 65 -2.33 -9.01 7.41
CA THR A 65 -3.11 -9.97 8.22
C THR A 65 -3.72 -9.30 9.43
N VAL A 66 -2.91 -8.58 10.21
CA VAL A 66 -3.35 -7.92 11.45
C VAL A 66 -4.44 -6.91 11.15
N PHE A 67 -4.23 -5.99 10.19
CA PHE A 67 -5.21 -4.95 9.90
C PHE A 67 -6.47 -5.46 9.20
N SER A 68 -6.38 -6.55 8.43
CA SER A 68 -7.57 -7.19 7.85
C SER A 68 -8.41 -7.96 8.87
N LEU A 69 -7.79 -8.62 9.84
CA LEU A 69 -8.50 -9.45 10.82
C LEU A 69 -8.86 -8.68 12.10
N ALA A 70 -7.97 -7.84 12.58
CA ALA A 70 -8.15 -7.12 13.84
C ALA A 70 -8.84 -5.75 13.67
N GLY A 71 -9.05 -5.27 12.44
CA GLY A 71 -9.57 -3.93 12.17
C GLY A 71 -10.90 -3.63 12.88
N GLU A 72 -11.83 -4.58 12.90
CA GLU A 72 -13.10 -4.41 13.61
C GLU A 72 -12.91 -4.27 15.14
N TYR A 73 -11.98 -5.03 15.71
CA TYR A 73 -11.67 -4.96 17.14
C TYR A 73 -11.03 -3.62 17.51
N VAL A 74 -10.16 -3.10 16.63
CA VAL A 74 -9.55 -1.76 16.80
C VAL A 74 -10.63 -0.69 16.83
N LEU A 75 -11.57 -0.70 15.88
CA LEU A 75 -12.69 0.26 15.86
C LEU A 75 -13.53 0.19 17.12
N LYS A 76 -13.90 -1.01 17.55
CA LYS A 76 -14.70 -1.21 18.77
C LYS A 76 -13.94 -0.75 20.02
N PHE A 77 -12.66 -1.06 20.13
CA PHE A 77 -11.84 -0.69 21.29
C PHE A 77 -11.72 0.83 21.45
N PHE A 78 -11.53 1.56 20.36
CA PHE A 78 -11.43 3.03 20.38
C PHE A 78 -12.76 3.74 20.23
N ASN A 79 -13.89 2.99 20.15
CA ASN A 79 -15.23 3.53 19.90
C ASN A 79 -15.29 4.45 18.66
N ILE A 80 -14.58 4.04 17.59
CA ILE A 80 -14.54 4.77 16.31
C ILE A 80 -15.61 4.20 15.39
N ASP A 81 -16.45 5.05 14.84
CA ASP A 81 -17.42 4.65 13.83
C ASP A 81 -16.76 4.51 12.44
N LEU A 82 -17.42 3.72 11.57
CA LEU A 82 -16.92 3.45 10.23
C LEU A 82 -16.89 4.70 9.34
N ALA A 83 -17.85 5.61 9.51
CA ALA A 83 -17.94 6.82 8.72
C ALA A 83 -16.76 7.75 9.00
N SER A 84 -16.45 7.97 10.28
CA SER A 84 -15.28 8.74 10.71
C SER A 84 -13.97 8.12 10.21
N LEU A 85 -13.84 6.78 10.25
CA LEU A 85 -12.66 6.10 9.75
C LEU A 85 -12.52 6.24 8.22
N LYS A 86 -13.63 6.16 7.46
CA LYS A 86 -13.62 6.38 6.00
C LYS A 86 -13.12 7.79 5.67
N ILE A 87 -13.63 8.80 6.38
CA ILE A 87 -13.22 10.20 6.18
C ILE A 87 -11.75 10.38 6.52
N ALA A 88 -11.33 9.94 7.71
CA ALA A 88 -9.94 10.05 8.16
C ALA A 88 -8.97 9.31 7.23
N GLY A 89 -9.30 8.07 6.85
CA GLY A 89 -8.51 7.27 5.91
C GLY A 89 -8.42 7.92 4.54
N GLY A 90 -9.51 8.48 4.03
CA GLY A 90 -9.53 9.23 2.77
C GLY A 90 -8.66 10.50 2.84
N VAL A 91 -8.72 11.28 3.92
CA VAL A 91 -7.87 12.45 4.13
C VAL A 91 -6.38 12.05 4.17
N LEU A 92 -6.03 10.99 4.88
CA LEU A 92 -4.66 10.47 4.93
C LEU A 92 -4.17 10.01 3.56
N LEU A 93 -4.99 9.27 2.81
CA LEU A 93 -4.66 8.85 1.44
C LEU A 93 -4.50 10.05 0.50
N MET A 94 -5.34 11.08 0.64
CA MET A 94 -5.22 12.31 -0.14
C MET A 94 -3.90 13.02 0.15
N ALA A 95 -3.50 13.12 1.43
CA ALA A 95 -2.23 13.72 1.81
C ALA A 95 -1.05 12.94 1.18
N VAL A 96 -1.08 11.61 1.22
CA VAL A 96 -0.06 10.76 0.58
C VAL A 96 -0.05 10.99 -0.93
N ALA A 97 -1.21 11.00 -1.60
CA ALA A 97 -1.29 11.20 -3.04
C ALA A 97 -0.73 12.56 -3.49
N VAL A 98 -1.05 13.62 -2.73
CA VAL A 98 -0.53 14.97 -2.99
C VAL A 98 0.99 15.04 -2.76
N ASP A 99 1.48 14.45 -1.68
CA ASP A 99 2.93 14.39 -1.43
C ASP A 99 3.65 13.65 -2.55
N MET A 100 3.16 12.50 -2.99
CA MET A 100 3.71 11.74 -4.11
C MET A 100 3.73 12.53 -5.42
N LEU A 101 2.69 13.35 -5.66
CA LEU A 101 2.60 14.16 -6.87
C LEU A 101 3.63 15.30 -6.87
N ILE A 102 3.84 15.95 -5.72
CA ILE A 102 4.71 17.12 -5.56
C ILE A 102 6.17 16.72 -5.44
N THR A 103 6.45 15.82 -4.50
CA THR A 103 7.85 15.47 -4.15
C THR A 103 8.40 14.39 -5.06
N GLY A 104 7.53 13.57 -5.65
CA GLY A 104 7.88 12.34 -6.37
C GLY A 104 8.82 11.52 -5.48
N HIS A 105 8.42 10.51 -4.82
CA HIS A 105 9.21 9.67 -3.88
C HIS A 105 10.71 9.96 -3.93
N LYS A 106 11.15 11.00 -3.21
CA LYS A 106 12.59 11.23 -3.01
C LYS A 106 13.09 10.10 -2.13
N PRO A 107 14.18 9.43 -2.49
CA PRO A 107 14.79 8.46 -1.61
C PRO A 107 15.07 9.15 -0.26
N GLU A 108 14.35 8.79 0.78
CA GLU A 108 14.78 9.19 2.12
C GLU A 108 16.16 8.59 2.37
N ASN A 109 17.08 9.37 2.95
CA ASN A 109 18.37 8.88 3.40
C ASN A 109 18.14 7.96 4.61
N ILE A 110 17.79 6.71 4.33
CA ILE A 110 17.63 5.67 5.34
C ILE A 110 19.05 5.27 5.74
N SER A 111 19.51 5.75 6.90
CA SER A 111 20.78 5.35 7.47
C SER A 111 20.77 3.85 7.77
N GLY A 112 21.78 3.14 7.29
CA GLY A 112 21.84 1.67 7.34
C GLY A 112 21.80 1.11 8.76
N GLY A 113 20.99 0.07 8.91
CA GLY A 113 20.90 -0.76 10.11
C GLY A 113 19.83 -1.84 9.92
N ASP A 114 19.82 -2.89 10.73
CA ASP A 114 18.82 -3.98 10.69
C ASP A 114 17.36 -3.50 10.90
N LEU A 115 17.18 -2.30 11.44
CA LEU A 115 15.90 -1.63 11.63
C LEU A 115 15.27 -1.09 10.32
N ALA A 116 16.00 -1.04 9.23
CA ALA A 116 15.56 -0.45 7.97
C ALA A 116 14.50 -1.28 7.20
N VAL A 117 14.26 -2.52 7.59
CA VAL A 117 13.12 -3.30 7.05
C VAL A 117 11.79 -2.66 7.48
N VAL A 118 11.73 -2.10 8.69
CA VAL A 118 10.54 -1.41 9.20
C VAL A 118 10.22 -0.15 8.39
N PRO A 119 11.17 0.76 8.07
CA PRO A 119 10.88 1.92 7.22
C PRO A 119 10.49 1.60 5.77
N ILE A 120 10.81 0.41 5.24
CA ILE A 120 10.40 0.01 3.90
C ILE A 120 9.04 -0.69 3.92
N ALA A 121 8.78 -1.52 4.94
CA ALA A 121 7.47 -2.15 5.11
C ALA A 121 6.43 -1.15 5.61
N THR A 122 6.82 -0.27 6.54
CA THR A 122 6.03 0.82 7.10
C THR A 122 6.90 2.09 7.20
N PRO A 123 6.53 3.24 6.61
CA PRO A 123 5.23 3.56 5.99
C PRO A 123 5.17 3.35 4.46
N LEU A 124 6.24 2.85 3.80
CA LEU A 124 6.36 2.91 2.34
C LEU A 124 5.33 2.01 1.63
N ILE A 125 5.13 0.76 2.09
CA ILE A 125 4.23 -0.21 1.45
C ILE A 125 2.92 -0.35 2.23
N VAL A 126 2.98 -0.49 3.55
CA VAL A 126 1.79 -0.53 4.41
C VAL A 126 1.77 0.70 5.31
N GLY A 127 1.40 1.83 4.72
CA GLY A 127 1.25 3.10 5.42
C GLY A 127 -0.12 3.25 6.10
N PRO A 128 -0.36 4.40 6.79
CA PRO A 128 -1.63 4.69 7.44
C PRO A 128 -2.84 4.59 6.49
N GLY A 129 -2.66 4.95 5.22
CA GLY A 129 -3.68 4.82 4.18
C GLY A 129 -4.05 3.37 3.88
N THR A 130 -3.04 2.49 3.73
CA THR A 130 -3.28 1.05 3.54
C THR A 130 -3.98 0.45 4.75
N MET A 131 -3.52 0.78 5.97
CA MET A 131 -4.11 0.31 7.23
C MET A 131 -5.57 0.71 7.35
N SER A 132 -5.89 1.98 7.14
CA SER A 132 -7.27 2.49 7.17
C SER A 132 -8.14 1.81 6.12
N THR A 133 -7.65 1.64 4.91
CA THR A 133 -8.38 0.96 3.82
C THR A 133 -8.67 -0.50 4.16
N LEU A 134 -7.70 -1.23 4.71
CA LEU A 134 -7.91 -2.62 5.14
C LEU A 134 -9.00 -2.73 6.20
N ILE A 135 -9.00 -1.84 7.19
CA ILE A 135 -10.02 -1.81 8.24
C ILE A 135 -11.40 -1.48 7.65
N VAL A 136 -11.48 -0.47 6.77
CA VAL A 136 -12.73 -0.10 6.08
C VAL A 136 -13.25 -1.26 5.23
N TYR A 137 -12.39 -1.87 4.42
CA TYR A 137 -12.77 -2.98 3.55
C TYR A 137 -13.15 -4.23 4.34
N SER A 138 -12.48 -4.52 5.45
CA SER A 138 -12.86 -5.62 6.35
C SER A 138 -14.28 -5.46 6.87
N ARG A 139 -14.69 -4.22 7.11
CA ARG A 139 -16.05 -3.92 7.59
C ARG A 139 -17.08 -3.99 6.49
N ILE A 140 -16.75 -3.59 5.25
CA ILE A 140 -17.68 -3.57 4.11
C ILE A 140 -17.81 -4.96 3.47
N TYR A 141 -16.70 -5.63 3.22
CA TYR A 141 -16.63 -6.87 2.44
C TYR A 141 -16.37 -8.12 3.28
N GLY A 142 -16.12 -7.94 4.58
CA GLY A 142 -15.70 -8.99 5.50
C GLY A 142 -14.19 -9.19 5.54
N SER A 143 -13.68 -9.57 6.72
CA SER A 143 -12.25 -9.69 7.01
C SER A 143 -11.53 -10.70 6.10
N LEU A 144 -12.14 -11.87 5.84
CA LEU A 144 -11.53 -12.90 5.01
C LEU A 144 -11.45 -12.51 3.53
N THR A 145 -12.49 -11.83 3.01
CA THR A 145 -12.49 -11.33 1.63
C THR A 145 -11.42 -10.25 1.44
N THR A 146 -11.31 -9.33 2.39
CA THR A 146 -10.29 -8.27 2.39
C THR A 146 -8.90 -8.87 2.48
N LEU A 147 -8.68 -9.83 3.37
CA LEU A 147 -7.41 -10.53 3.51
C LEU A 147 -7.01 -11.25 2.22
N ALA A 148 -7.96 -11.95 1.57
CA ALA A 148 -7.70 -12.61 0.29
C ALA A 148 -7.30 -11.59 -0.79
N GLY A 149 -8.00 -10.45 -0.89
CA GLY A 149 -7.65 -9.36 -1.81
C GLY A 149 -6.29 -8.75 -1.51
N ALA A 150 -5.96 -8.55 -0.22
CA ALA A 150 -4.67 -8.05 0.22
C ALA A 150 -3.52 -9.01 -0.12
N TYR A 151 -3.73 -10.31 0.01
CA TYR A 151 -2.73 -11.31 -0.37
C TYR A 151 -2.52 -11.39 -1.89
N ILE A 152 -3.58 -11.22 -2.69
CA ILE A 152 -3.43 -11.11 -4.15
C ILE A 152 -2.59 -9.87 -4.50
N ALA A 153 -2.86 -8.72 -3.87
CA ALA A 153 -2.07 -7.51 -4.04
C ALA A 153 -0.59 -7.73 -3.65
N LEU A 154 -0.35 -8.41 -2.52
CA LEU A 154 1.00 -8.75 -2.06
C LEU A 154 1.72 -9.70 -3.02
N LEU A 155 1.02 -10.71 -3.56
CA LEU A 155 1.58 -11.66 -4.54
C LEU A 155 2.00 -10.95 -5.84
N ILE A 156 1.30 -9.90 -6.25
CA ILE A 156 1.67 -9.07 -7.41
C ILE A 156 2.83 -8.12 -7.04
N THR A 157 2.82 -7.57 -5.84
CA THR A 157 3.86 -6.67 -5.32
C THR A 157 5.21 -7.37 -5.17
N TYR A 158 5.21 -8.63 -4.70
CA TYR A 158 6.43 -9.37 -4.43
C TYR A 158 7.38 -9.48 -5.63
N PRO A 159 6.96 -9.96 -6.82
CA PRO A 159 7.84 -10.03 -7.98
C PRO A 159 8.31 -8.65 -8.45
N LEU A 160 7.48 -7.60 -8.36
CA LEU A 160 7.90 -6.24 -8.70
C LEU A 160 9.06 -5.78 -7.83
N LEU A 161 8.99 -6.00 -6.52
CA LEU A 161 10.07 -5.66 -5.60
C LEU A 161 11.26 -6.64 -5.74
N ARG A 162 11.02 -7.93 -5.97
CA ARG A 162 12.08 -8.93 -6.13
C ARG A 162 12.96 -8.65 -7.35
N TYR A 163 12.37 -8.19 -8.43
CA TYR A 163 13.07 -7.80 -9.65
C TYR A 163 13.31 -6.28 -9.75
N SER A 164 13.20 -5.56 -8.65
CA SER A 164 13.31 -4.08 -8.59
C SER A 164 14.59 -3.55 -9.22
N TYR A 165 15.74 -4.21 -9.02
CA TYR A 165 17.00 -3.80 -9.61
C TYR A 165 16.98 -3.89 -11.14
N LYS A 166 16.42 -4.97 -11.70
CA LYS A 166 16.28 -5.13 -13.16
C LYS A 166 15.30 -4.11 -13.74
N ILE A 167 14.17 -3.91 -13.05
CA ILE A 167 13.15 -2.94 -13.43
C ILE A 167 13.73 -1.52 -13.38
N PHE A 168 14.44 -1.18 -12.30
CA PHE A 168 15.09 0.12 -12.15
C PHE A 168 16.13 0.38 -13.26
N ARG A 169 16.93 -0.63 -13.58
CA ARG A 169 17.95 -0.53 -14.64
C ARG A 169 17.34 -0.38 -16.04
N PHE A 170 16.20 -1.02 -16.28
CA PHE A 170 15.51 -0.99 -17.58
C PHE A 170 14.69 0.29 -17.78
N LEU A 171 13.90 0.68 -16.77
CA LEU A 171 12.98 1.83 -16.86
C LEU A 171 13.61 3.16 -16.49
N GLY A 172 14.63 3.14 -15.63
CA GLY A 172 15.25 4.34 -15.07
C GLY A 172 14.37 5.07 -14.05
N THR A 173 14.98 6.03 -13.37
CA THR A 173 14.34 6.79 -12.28
C THR A 173 13.15 7.62 -12.78
N SER A 174 13.29 8.28 -13.93
CA SER A 174 12.25 9.18 -14.47
C SER A 174 10.95 8.45 -14.81
N THR A 175 11.06 7.25 -15.41
CA THR A 175 9.88 6.45 -15.76
C THR A 175 9.17 5.94 -14.51
N LEU A 176 9.93 5.48 -13.50
CA LEU A 176 9.37 5.01 -12.23
C LEU A 176 8.69 6.16 -11.46
N GLN A 177 9.28 7.35 -11.47
CA GLN A 177 8.65 8.55 -10.92
C GLN A 177 7.36 8.92 -11.67
N GLY A 178 7.36 8.80 -12.99
CA GLY A 178 6.17 9.00 -13.81
C GLY A 178 5.03 8.02 -13.46
N LEU A 179 5.38 6.73 -13.27
CA LEU A 179 4.42 5.71 -12.81
C LEU A 179 3.88 6.03 -11.41
N GLY A 180 4.73 6.45 -10.47
CA GLY A 180 4.31 6.87 -9.14
C GLY A 180 3.33 8.05 -9.19
N LYS A 181 3.59 9.06 -10.05
CA LYS A 181 2.65 10.17 -10.26
C LYS A 181 1.31 9.71 -10.85
N PHE A 182 1.31 8.73 -11.75
CA PHE A 182 0.08 8.14 -12.26
C PHE A 182 -0.66 7.40 -11.14
N MET A 183 0.04 6.60 -10.33
CA MET A 183 -0.55 5.92 -9.17
C MET A 183 -1.13 6.89 -8.14
N SER A 184 -0.50 8.06 -7.94
CA SER A 184 -1.01 9.09 -7.03
C SER A 184 -2.40 9.59 -7.43
N LEU A 185 -2.74 9.67 -8.72
CA LEU A 185 -4.09 10.01 -9.18
C LEU A 185 -5.11 8.92 -8.82
N ILE A 186 -4.73 7.65 -8.93
CA ILE A 186 -5.59 6.52 -8.53
C ILE A 186 -5.82 6.57 -7.02
N ILE A 187 -4.76 6.77 -6.23
CA ILE A 187 -4.85 6.89 -4.77
C ILE A 187 -5.75 8.07 -4.38
N ALA A 188 -5.58 9.22 -5.02
CA ALA A 188 -6.44 10.39 -4.80
C ALA A 188 -7.92 10.08 -5.10
N SER A 189 -8.20 9.34 -6.17
CA SER A 189 -9.58 8.93 -6.52
C SER A 189 -10.18 8.00 -5.47
N ILE A 190 -9.40 7.04 -4.96
CA ILE A 190 -9.81 6.16 -3.86
C ILE A 190 -10.05 6.98 -2.59
N ALA A 191 -9.18 7.94 -2.29
CA ALA A 191 -9.30 8.85 -1.16
C ALA A 191 -10.63 9.62 -1.19
N VAL A 192 -10.97 10.22 -2.34
CA VAL A 192 -12.26 10.93 -2.53
C VAL A 192 -13.43 9.97 -2.35
N THR A 193 -13.36 8.77 -2.89
CA THR A 193 -14.42 7.75 -2.74
C THR A 193 -14.66 7.40 -1.28
N LEU A 194 -13.60 7.26 -0.48
CA LEU A 194 -13.70 6.99 0.96
C LEU A 194 -14.35 8.17 1.70
N VAL A 195 -13.91 9.40 1.42
CA VAL A 195 -14.48 10.60 2.06
C VAL A 195 -15.97 10.74 1.72
N ILE A 196 -16.35 10.65 0.44
CA ILE A 196 -17.75 10.71 0.01
C ILE A 196 -18.56 9.59 0.66
N GLY A 197 -18.02 8.37 0.70
CA GLY A 197 -18.66 7.23 1.36
C GLY A 197 -18.91 7.48 2.84
N GLY A 198 -17.93 8.06 3.56
CA GLY A 198 -18.08 8.42 4.96
C GLY A 198 -19.12 9.53 5.19
N LEU A 199 -19.14 10.55 4.34
CA LEU A 199 -20.14 11.63 4.41
C LEU A 199 -21.57 11.12 4.12
N LYS A 200 -21.73 10.17 3.20
CA LYS A 200 -23.02 9.49 2.95
C LYS A 200 -23.48 8.68 4.16
N ASP A 201 -22.56 7.94 4.80
CA ASP A 201 -22.89 7.16 6.00
C ASP A 201 -23.34 8.05 7.18
N LEU A 202 -22.84 9.30 7.25
CA LEU A 202 -23.28 10.31 8.23
C LEU A 202 -24.60 11.02 7.83
N GLY A 203 -25.17 10.70 6.67
CA GLY A 203 -26.39 11.35 6.17
C GLY A 203 -26.20 12.79 5.67
N LEU A 204 -24.94 13.27 5.53
CA LEU A 204 -24.62 14.63 5.09
C LEU A 204 -24.73 14.81 3.57
N LEU A 205 -24.81 13.72 2.81
CA LEU A 205 -24.94 13.68 1.35
C LEU A 205 -26.14 12.80 0.92
N SER A 206 -27.29 13.00 1.50
CA SER A 206 -28.50 12.19 1.22
C SER A 206 -29.19 12.51 -0.11
N SER A 207 -28.67 13.44 -0.92
CA SER A 207 -29.35 13.99 -2.12
C SER A 207 -28.47 14.09 -3.38
N LEU A 208 -27.34 13.36 -3.45
CA LEU A 208 -26.55 13.26 -4.70
C LEU A 208 -26.64 11.87 -5.32
#